data_6562e34d1b6b44e6f83369491881b123
#
_entry.id   6562e34d1b6b44e6f83369491881b123
#
_cell.length_a   1.000
_cell.length_b   1.000
_cell.length_c   1.000
_cell.angle_alpha   90.00
_cell.angle_beta   90.00
_cell.angle_gamma   90.00
#
_symmetry.space_group_name_H-M   'P 1'
#
loop_
_entity.id
_entity.type
_entity.pdbx_description
1 polymer ?
#
loop_
_entity_poly.entity_id
_entity_poly.type
_entity_poly.pdbx_seq_one_letter_code
_entity_poly.pdbx_strand_id
1 'polypeptide(L)'
;MTHPRPTPADGPQVDVRGPRFGAWVTTVVLALALLTGNGWVVAAQAVVFAVGAFAGLRYAPYGVLFRTLLAPRLGPVREREPEAPPRFAQLVGLGFAVVGAAGYLFGVPLVGAVATGLALVAALLNAATGFCLGCELYLTVRRAQTARTV
;
A
#
# COMPACT_ATOMS: atom_id res chain seq x y z
N MET A 1 2.29 28.42 16.39
CA MET A 1 1.53 27.17 16.56
C MET A 1 2.51 26.04 16.80
N THR A 2 2.55 25.51 17.99
CA THR A 2 3.37 24.35 18.35
C THR A 2 2.68 23.11 17.80
N HIS A 3 3.27 22.51 16.75
CA HIS A 3 2.84 21.18 16.35
C HIS A 3 3.06 20.23 17.55
N PRO A 4 2.05 19.43 17.93
CA PRO A 4 2.24 18.43 18.98
C PRO A 4 3.40 17.53 18.55
N ARG A 5 4.37 17.32 19.41
CA ARG A 5 5.39 16.30 19.17
C ARG A 5 4.70 14.95 19.07
N PRO A 6 5.06 14.10 18.09
CA PRO A 6 4.53 12.75 18.03
C PRO A 6 4.74 12.07 19.38
N THR A 7 3.68 11.57 19.97
CA THR A 7 3.82 10.79 21.20
C THR A 7 4.45 9.43 20.86
N PRO A 8 5.23 8.83 21.77
CA PRO A 8 5.80 7.50 21.55
C PRO A 8 4.77 6.41 21.21
N ALA A 9 3.48 6.67 21.52
CA ALA A 9 2.37 5.78 21.21
C ALA A 9 2.00 5.71 19.72
N ASP A 10 2.46 6.70 18.90
CA ASP A 10 2.09 6.79 17.48
C ASP A 10 2.98 5.91 16.57
N GLY A 11 4.05 5.31 17.12
CA GLY A 11 4.98 4.47 16.39
C GLY A 11 5.77 5.22 15.30
N PRO A 12 6.41 4.47 14.37
CA PRO A 12 7.15 5.08 13.27
C PRO A 12 6.27 5.95 12.38
N GLN A 13 6.83 7.06 11.91
CA GLN A 13 6.16 8.02 11.03
C GLN A 13 6.76 7.98 9.64
N VAL A 14 5.94 8.15 8.61
CA VAL A 14 6.36 8.20 7.21
C VAL A 14 5.92 9.50 6.54
N ASP A 15 6.72 9.94 5.56
CA ASP A 15 6.34 11.04 4.67
C ASP A 15 5.15 10.61 3.81
N VAL A 16 4.03 11.33 3.89
CA VAL A 16 2.77 11.00 3.18
C VAL A 16 2.94 10.89 1.67
N ARG A 17 3.94 11.54 1.09
CA ARG A 17 4.24 11.49 -0.35
C ARG A 17 4.78 10.12 -0.78
N GLY A 18 5.46 9.38 0.13
CA GLY A 18 6.03 8.07 -0.14
C GLY A 18 4.98 7.00 -0.48
N PRO A 19 4.02 6.73 0.39
CA PRO A 19 2.93 5.80 0.11
C PRO A 19 2.10 6.16 -1.13
N ARG A 20 1.90 7.45 -1.38
CA ARG A 20 1.19 7.92 -2.58
C ARG A 20 1.98 7.65 -3.87
N PHE A 21 3.29 7.89 -3.85
CA PHE A 21 4.17 7.50 -4.94
C PHE A 21 4.14 5.99 -5.18
N GLY A 22 4.23 5.20 -4.11
CA GLY A 22 4.10 3.75 -4.17
C GLY A 22 2.77 3.30 -4.80
N ALA A 23 1.66 3.99 -4.47
CA ALA A 23 0.35 3.72 -5.04
C ALA A 23 0.32 4.00 -6.56
N TRP A 24 0.99 5.04 -7.05
CA TRP A 24 1.13 5.30 -8.49
C TRP A 24 1.91 4.19 -9.20
N VAL A 25 3.05 3.78 -8.65
CA VAL A 25 3.84 2.68 -9.22
C VAL A 25 3.05 1.38 -9.22
N THR A 26 2.39 1.06 -8.12
CA THR A 26 1.51 -0.11 -7.99
C THR A 26 0.39 -0.08 -9.03
N THR A 27 -0.23 1.07 -9.24
CA THR A 27 -1.27 1.27 -10.25
C THR A 27 -0.76 0.91 -11.65
N VAL A 28 0.41 1.40 -12.03
CA VAL A 28 1.01 1.07 -13.34
C VAL A 28 1.33 -0.42 -13.45
N VAL A 29 1.95 -1.01 -12.44
CA VAL A 29 2.31 -2.43 -12.44
C VAL A 29 1.08 -3.32 -12.54
N LEU A 30 0.05 -3.05 -11.74
CA LEU A 30 -1.19 -3.85 -11.76
C LEU A 30 -2.00 -3.65 -13.05
N ALA A 31 -2.01 -2.44 -13.61
CA ALA A 31 -2.62 -2.19 -14.91
C ALA A 31 -1.94 -3.00 -16.02
N LEU A 32 -0.62 -3.02 -16.06
CA LEU A 32 0.15 -3.84 -17.02
C LEU A 32 -0.10 -5.34 -16.80
N ALA A 33 -0.15 -5.78 -15.54
CA ALA A 33 -0.45 -7.17 -15.22
C ALA A 33 -1.84 -7.57 -15.70
N LEU A 34 -2.84 -6.71 -15.49
CA LEU A 34 -4.22 -6.96 -15.91
C LEU A 34 -4.36 -7.00 -17.43
N LEU A 35 -3.70 -6.07 -18.15
CA LEU A 35 -3.72 -6.01 -19.61
C LEU A 35 -3.03 -7.21 -20.27
N THR A 36 -1.98 -7.73 -19.66
CA THR A 36 -1.21 -8.86 -20.18
C THR A 36 -1.65 -10.22 -19.65
N GLY A 37 -2.44 -10.25 -18.59
CA GLY A 37 -2.80 -11.49 -17.90
C GLY A 37 -1.58 -12.21 -17.28
N ASN A 38 -0.51 -11.48 -16.99
CA ASN A 38 0.75 -12.05 -16.53
C ASN A 38 0.77 -12.24 -15.00
N GLY A 39 0.55 -13.46 -14.55
CA GLY A 39 0.53 -13.81 -13.12
C GLY A 39 1.89 -13.61 -12.43
N TRP A 40 3.00 -13.67 -13.15
CA TRP A 40 4.32 -13.43 -12.57
C TRP A 40 4.55 -11.97 -12.21
N VAL A 41 3.98 -11.04 -12.95
CA VAL A 41 4.01 -9.61 -12.60
C VAL A 41 3.21 -9.39 -11.32
N VAL A 42 2.04 -10.03 -11.18
CA VAL A 42 1.24 -9.95 -9.94
C VAL A 42 1.99 -10.59 -8.77
N ALA A 43 2.67 -11.72 -9.00
CA ALA A 43 3.50 -12.38 -7.97
C ALA A 43 4.66 -11.47 -7.50
N ALA A 44 5.32 -10.79 -8.41
CA ALA A 44 6.36 -9.82 -8.07
C ALA A 44 5.78 -8.66 -7.24
N GLN A 45 4.61 -8.16 -7.60
CA GLN A 45 3.92 -7.13 -6.81
C GLN A 45 3.52 -7.66 -5.42
N ALA A 46 3.15 -8.93 -5.30
CA ALA A 46 2.88 -9.57 -4.00
C ALA A 46 4.13 -9.54 -3.10
N VAL A 47 5.31 -9.78 -3.65
CA VAL A 47 6.57 -9.67 -2.90
C VAL A 47 6.79 -8.23 -2.42
N VAL A 48 6.54 -7.23 -3.26
CA VAL A 48 6.63 -5.81 -2.86
C VAL A 48 5.69 -5.51 -1.69
N PHE A 49 4.45 -5.95 -1.77
CA PHE A 49 3.48 -5.80 -0.69
C PHE A 49 3.91 -6.52 0.60
N ALA A 50 4.46 -7.73 0.49
CA ALA A 50 4.94 -8.49 1.63
C ALA A 50 6.08 -7.77 2.36
N VAL A 51 7.02 -7.21 1.63
CA VAL A 51 8.11 -6.41 2.22
C VAL A 51 7.54 -5.20 2.97
N GLY A 52 6.62 -4.47 2.37
CA GLY A 52 5.98 -3.31 3.02
C GLY A 52 5.18 -3.69 4.26
N ALA A 53 4.45 -4.81 4.21
CA ALA A 53 3.62 -5.27 5.33
C ALA A 53 4.44 -5.83 6.50
N PHE A 54 5.44 -6.66 6.23
CA PHE A 54 6.16 -7.42 7.26
C PHE A 54 7.48 -6.78 7.69
N ALA A 55 8.27 -6.28 6.75
CA ALA A 55 9.52 -5.58 7.08
C ALA A 55 9.31 -4.12 7.44
N GLY A 56 8.26 -3.51 6.93
CA GLY A 56 7.90 -2.11 7.13
C GLY A 56 8.10 -1.25 5.88
N LEU A 57 7.43 -0.11 5.85
CA LEU A 57 7.47 0.81 4.70
C LEU A 57 8.88 1.36 4.45
N ARG A 58 9.71 1.42 5.47
CA ARG A 58 11.11 1.80 5.36
C ARG A 58 11.88 0.93 4.36
N TYR A 59 11.55 -0.35 4.28
CA TYR A 59 12.21 -1.32 3.41
C TYR A 59 11.42 -1.61 2.13
N ALA A 60 10.20 -1.10 2.01
CA ALA A 60 9.38 -1.29 0.81
C ALA A 60 10.10 -0.73 -0.42
N PRO A 61 10.22 -1.51 -1.53
CA PRO A 61 11.02 -1.12 -2.70
C PRO A 61 10.62 0.25 -3.27
N TYR A 62 9.33 0.54 -3.37
CA TYR A 62 8.85 1.83 -3.89
C TYR A 62 9.12 2.98 -2.92
N GLY A 63 9.07 2.73 -1.62
CA GLY A 63 9.43 3.71 -0.61
C GLY A 63 10.93 4.05 -0.63
N VAL A 64 11.77 3.05 -0.82
CA VAL A 64 13.23 3.24 -1.00
C VAL A 64 13.48 4.07 -2.26
N LEU A 65 12.84 3.71 -3.38
CA LEU A 65 12.95 4.44 -4.64
C LEU A 65 12.52 5.90 -4.48
N PHE A 66 11.41 6.15 -3.80
CA PHE A 66 10.94 7.50 -3.50
C PHE A 66 11.97 8.30 -2.70
N ARG A 67 12.49 7.74 -1.60
CA ARG A 67 13.44 8.45 -0.72
C ARG A 67 14.77 8.75 -1.40
N THR A 68 15.22 7.87 -2.29
CA THR A 68 16.52 8.04 -2.95
C THR A 68 16.46 8.96 -4.17
N LEU A 69 15.38 8.92 -4.93
CA LEU A 69 15.28 9.64 -6.21
C LEU A 69 14.41 10.89 -6.16
N LEU A 70 13.28 10.85 -5.46
CA LEU A 70 12.30 11.94 -5.49
C LEU A 70 12.38 12.85 -4.28
N ALA A 71 12.49 12.30 -3.07
CA ALA A 71 12.46 13.09 -1.86
C ALA A 71 13.52 14.21 -1.82
N PRO A 72 14.78 13.99 -2.27
CA PRO A 72 15.78 15.06 -2.31
C PRO A 72 15.42 16.21 -3.25
N ARG A 73 14.57 15.96 -4.25
CA ARG A 73 14.14 16.94 -5.26
C ARG A 73 12.86 17.68 -4.89
N LEU A 74 12.08 17.12 -3.96
CA LEU A 74 10.77 17.66 -3.58
C LEU A 74 10.82 18.61 -2.38
N GLY A 75 12.00 18.81 -1.78
CA GLY A 75 12.17 19.66 -0.63
C GLY A 75 11.77 18.99 0.70
N PRO A 76 11.74 19.74 1.81
CA PRO A 76 11.55 19.20 3.14
C PRO A 76 10.17 18.56 3.31
N VAL A 77 10.10 17.57 4.20
CA VAL A 77 8.84 16.88 4.55
C VAL A 77 7.92 17.85 5.30
N ARG A 78 6.74 18.07 4.76
CA ARG A 78 5.73 18.97 5.34
C ARG A 78 4.71 18.23 6.20
N GLU A 79 4.44 16.98 5.88
CA GLU A 79 3.41 16.16 6.54
C GLU A 79 3.90 14.74 6.70
N ARG A 80 3.67 14.19 7.90
CA ARG A 80 3.98 12.80 8.24
C ARG A 80 2.74 12.12 8.77
N GLU A 81 2.64 10.83 8.56
CA GLU A 81 1.56 9.99 9.08
C GLU A 81 2.11 8.75 9.79
N PRO A 82 1.35 8.15 10.73
CA PRO A 82 1.73 6.88 11.32
C PRO A 82 1.90 5.80 10.23
N GLU A 83 2.89 4.94 10.40
CA GLU A 83 3.19 3.85 9.45
C GLU A 83 2.13 2.74 9.48
N ALA A 84 1.47 2.52 10.62
CA ALA A 84 0.61 1.37 10.84
C ALA A 84 -0.55 1.25 9.83
N PRO A 85 -1.34 2.31 9.52
CA PRO A 85 -2.40 2.19 8.52
C PRO A 85 -1.89 1.84 7.10
N PRO A 86 -0.87 2.51 6.55
CA PRO A 86 -0.31 2.12 5.26
C PRO A 86 0.31 0.72 5.24
N ARG A 87 0.91 0.27 6.33
CA ARG A 87 1.41 -1.11 6.46
C ARG A 87 0.29 -2.14 6.37
N PHE A 88 -0.81 -1.87 7.05
CA PHE A 88 -2.00 -2.71 6.96
C PHE A 88 -2.56 -2.73 5.53
N ALA A 89 -2.57 -1.58 4.85
CA ALA A 89 -2.96 -1.51 3.44
C ALA A 89 -2.07 -2.38 2.54
N GLN A 90 -0.76 -2.44 2.81
CA GLN A 90 0.15 -3.37 2.12
C GLN A 90 -0.24 -4.84 2.38
N LEU A 91 -0.64 -5.18 3.60
CA LEU A 91 -1.09 -6.53 3.93
C LEU A 91 -2.37 -6.91 3.16
N VAL A 92 -3.34 -6.01 3.08
CA VAL A 92 -4.55 -6.21 2.28
C VAL A 92 -4.20 -6.37 0.80
N GLY A 93 -3.33 -5.51 0.27
CA GLY A 93 -2.81 -5.60 -1.09
C GLY A 93 -2.13 -6.94 -1.37
N LEU A 94 -1.34 -7.44 -0.41
CA LEU A 94 -0.72 -8.76 -0.48
C LEU A 94 -1.77 -9.87 -0.66
N GLY A 95 -2.85 -9.83 0.12
CA GLY A 95 -3.94 -10.81 0.00
C GLY A 95 -4.53 -10.85 -1.41
N PHE A 96 -4.87 -9.69 -1.96
CA PHE A 96 -5.38 -9.60 -3.33
C PHE A 96 -4.35 -10.03 -4.38
N ALA A 97 -3.09 -9.66 -4.21
CA ALA A 97 -2.04 -10.01 -5.15
C ALA A 97 -1.74 -11.53 -5.15
N VAL A 98 -1.76 -12.17 -3.99
CA VAL A 98 -1.59 -13.63 -3.87
C VAL A 98 -2.75 -14.36 -4.58
N VAL A 99 -3.98 -13.95 -4.33
CA VAL A 99 -5.16 -14.52 -5.01
C VAL A 99 -5.10 -14.24 -6.52
N GLY A 100 -4.73 -13.04 -6.92
CA GLY A 100 -4.59 -12.67 -8.32
C GLY A 100 -3.52 -13.47 -9.05
N ALA A 101 -2.33 -13.58 -8.48
CA ALA A 101 -1.23 -14.39 -9.02
C ALA A 101 -1.61 -15.86 -9.13
N ALA A 102 -2.20 -16.44 -8.07
CA ALA A 102 -2.66 -17.80 -8.06
C ALA A 102 -3.71 -18.05 -9.14
N GLY A 103 -4.68 -17.17 -9.28
CA GLY A 103 -5.71 -17.25 -10.33
C GLY A 103 -5.12 -17.33 -11.73
N TYR A 104 -4.18 -16.46 -12.05
CA TYR A 104 -3.52 -16.51 -13.36
C TYR A 104 -2.62 -17.73 -13.55
N LEU A 105 -1.82 -18.07 -12.53
CA LEU A 105 -0.82 -19.14 -12.66
C LEU A 105 -1.43 -20.54 -12.59
N PHE A 106 -2.56 -20.72 -11.92
CA PHE A 106 -3.25 -22.02 -11.81
C PHE A 106 -4.42 -22.19 -12.78
N GLY A 107 -4.56 -21.32 -13.76
CA GLY A 107 -5.51 -21.50 -14.85
C GLY A 107 -6.94 -21.04 -14.55
N VAL A 108 -7.14 -20.14 -13.59
CA VAL A 108 -8.43 -19.49 -13.29
C VAL A 108 -8.31 -17.98 -13.56
N PRO A 109 -8.18 -17.58 -14.84
CA PRO A 109 -7.86 -16.19 -15.19
C PRO A 109 -8.91 -15.18 -14.72
N LEU A 110 -10.17 -15.57 -14.58
CA LEU A 110 -11.22 -14.70 -14.05
C LEU A 110 -10.94 -14.30 -12.60
N VAL A 111 -10.54 -15.25 -11.77
CA VAL A 111 -10.13 -14.95 -10.38
C VAL A 111 -8.90 -14.05 -10.38
N GLY A 112 -7.94 -14.34 -11.24
CA GLY A 112 -6.75 -13.49 -11.43
C GLY A 112 -7.11 -12.05 -11.78
N ALA A 113 -7.98 -11.88 -12.78
CA ALA A 113 -8.41 -10.57 -13.26
C ALA A 113 -9.23 -9.79 -12.20
N VAL A 114 -10.17 -10.44 -11.54
CA VAL A 114 -11.00 -9.78 -10.51
C VAL A 114 -10.16 -9.33 -9.32
N ALA A 115 -9.31 -10.20 -8.78
CA ALA A 115 -8.47 -9.86 -7.63
C ALA A 115 -7.46 -8.75 -7.98
N THR A 116 -6.80 -8.85 -9.13
CA THR A 116 -5.86 -7.82 -9.62
C THR A 116 -6.58 -6.51 -9.89
N GLY A 117 -7.76 -6.56 -10.48
CA GLY A 117 -8.60 -5.38 -10.77
C GLY A 117 -9.05 -4.65 -9.51
N LEU A 118 -9.44 -5.38 -8.47
CA LEU A 118 -9.81 -4.78 -7.17
C LEU A 118 -8.59 -4.11 -6.50
N ALA A 119 -7.43 -4.75 -6.52
CA ALA A 119 -6.20 -4.15 -6.03
C ALA A 119 -5.81 -2.90 -6.84
N LEU A 120 -5.98 -2.95 -8.17
CA LEU A 120 -5.73 -1.81 -9.06
C LEU A 120 -6.63 -0.63 -8.71
N VAL A 121 -7.93 -0.84 -8.55
CA VAL A 121 -8.87 0.23 -8.19
C VAL A 121 -8.49 0.87 -6.86
N ALA A 122 -8.15 0.06 -5.86
CA ALA A 122 -7.72 0.57 -4.55
C ALA A 122 -6.42 1.39 -4.65
N ALA A 123 -5.44 0.91 -5.43
CA ALA A 123 -4.18 1.62 -5.65
C ALA A 123 -4.39 2.93 -6.42
N LEU A 124 -5.20 2.91 -7.48
CA LEU A 124 -5.52 4.10 -8.27
C LEU A 124 -6.26 5.15 -7.45
N LEU A 125 -7.22 4.74 -6.63
CA LEU A 125 -7.96 5.63 -5.75
C LEU A 125 -7.01 6.35 -4.77
N ASN A 126 -6.11 5.61 -4.15
CA ASN A 126 -5.09 6.20 -3.28
C ASN A 126 -4.14 7.14 -4.06
N ALA A 127 -3.67 6.72 -5.22
CA ALA A 127 -2.76 7.52 -6.04
C ALA A 127 -3.40 8.84 -6.50
N ALA A 128 -4.62 8.77 -7.01
CA ALA A 128 -5.32 9.92 -7.60
C ALA A 128 -5.88 10.88 -6.56
N THR A 129 -6.49 10.36 -5.49
CA THR A 129 -7.22 11.17 -4.50
C THR A 129 -6.55 11.23 -3.13
N GLY A 130 -5.57 10.38 -2.85
CA GLY A 130 -4.98 10.21 -1.53
C GLY A 130 -5.84 9.37 -0.57
N PHE A 131 -7.00 8.87 -1.02
CA PHE A 131 -7.88 8.03 -0.20
C PHE A 131 -7.39 6.59 -0.20
N CYS A 132 -6.88 6.14 0.94
CA CYS A 132 -6.36 4.79 1.13
C CYS A 132 -7.42 3.89 1.76
N LEU A 133 -8.02 2.99 0.95
CA LEU A 133 -9.05 2.05 1.44
C LEU A 133 -8.54 1.15 2.56
N GLY A 134 -7.32 0.63 2.45
CA GLY A 134 -6.71 -0.19 3.50
C GLY A 134 -6.45 0.58 4.78
N CYS A 135 -6.06 1.86 4.67
CA CYS A 135 -5.87 2.74 5.82
C CYS A 135 -7.21 3.00 6.55
N GLU A 136 -8.27 3.25 5.80
CA GLU A 136 -9.63 3.43 6.35
C GLU A 136 -10.15 2.16 7.02
N LEU A 137 -9.91 1.00 6.42
CA LEU A 137 -10.25 -0.29 7.00
C LEU A 137 -9.51 -0.52 8.32
N TYR A 138 -8.22 -0.20 8.38
CA TYR A 138 -7.44 -0.26 9.62
C TYR A 138 -8.03 0.59 10.72
N LEU A 139 -8.35 1.85 10.42
CA LEU A 139 -8.94 2.77 11.38
C LEU A 139 -10.31 2.30 11.87
N THR A 140 -11.13 1.75 10.99
CA THR A 140 -12.45 1.19 11.33
C THR A 140 -12.31 0.00 12.28
N VAL A 141 -11.40 -0.93 11.99
CA VAL A 141 -11.12 -2.09 12.85
C VAL A 141 -10.64 -1.64 14.23
N ARG A 142 -9.73 -0.67 14.28
CA ARG A 142 -9.22 -0.12 15.55
C ARG A 142 -10.31 0.53 16.37
N ARG A 143 -11.19 1.31 15.75
CA ARG A 143 -12.36 1.92 16.44
C ARG A 143 -13.30 0.87 17.00
N ALA A 144 -13.59 -0.18 16.23
CA ALA A 144 -14.45 -1.28 16.66
C ALA A 144 -13.84 -2.05 17.86
N GLN A 145 -12.54 -2.27 17.87
CA GLN A 145 -11.83 -2.91 18.98
C GLN A 145 -11.90 -2.05 20.24
N THR A 146 -11.66 -0.75 20.13
CA THR A 146 -11.74 0.17 21.27
C THR A 146 -13.15 0.24 21.85
N ALA A 147 -14.18 0.23 20.99
CA ALA A 147 -15.58 0.22 21.45
C ALA A 147 -15.97 -1.05 22.23
N ARG A 148 -15.32 -2.19 21.97
CA ARG A 148 -15.57 -3.44 22.68
C ARG A 148 -14.89 -3.53 24.06
N THR A 149 -13.88 -2.71 24.30
CA THR A 149 -13.12 -2.69 25.56
C THR A 149 -13.65 -1.66 26.57
N VAL A 150 -14.64 -0.88 26.20
CA VAL A 150 -15.39 0.04 27.03
C VAL A 150 -16.75 -0.57 27.36
#